data_235906b676e2e55dea062a7ad3ca2d89
#
_entry.id   235906b676e2e55dea062a7ad3ca2d89
#
_cell.length_a   1.000
_cell.length_b   1.000
_cell.length_c   1.000
_cell.angle_alpha   90.00
_cell.angle_beta   90.00
_cell.angle_gamma   90.00
#
_symmetry.space_group_name_H-M   'P 1'
#
loop_
_entity.id
_entity.type
_entity.pdbx_description
1 polymer ?
#
loop_
_entity_poly.entity_id
_entity_poly.type
_entity_poly.pdbx_seq_one_letter_code
_entity_poly.pdbx_strand_id
1 'polypeptide(L)'
;MDQKTTRFFSMLPKLSKSIKTKLVVLSLIILSVPLLTLGVFSYTNISKSLENLGKTNVKNSVKLTIELIEEMQEQVELGIIPLQTAEEMVKQFILGEKNADGSRDMSNQVDLGEYGYLYIFDQDGNFIAHPFLEGTNVYDNNNEEDIRNAESLIQL
;
A
#
# COMPACT_ATOMS: atom_id res chain seq x y z
N MET A 1 -24.68 8.26 -36.61
CA MET A 1 -25.60 8.17 -35.45
C MET A 1 -25.79 6.69 -35.16
N ASP A 2 -25.24 6.21 -34.07
CA ASP A 2 -24.96 4.79 -33.79
C ASP A 2 -26.26 4.02 -33.44
N GLN A 3 -26.45 2.83 -34.05
CA GLN A 3 -27.61 1.94 -33.82
C GLN A 3 -27.78 1.52 -32.34
N LYS A 4 -26.74 1.63 -31.52
CA LYS A 4 -26.79 1.32 -30.10
C LYS A 4 -27.57 2.38 -29.28
N THR A 5 -27.49 3.64 -29.66
CA THR A 5 -28.21 4.74 -29.01
C THR A 5 -29.72 4.66 -29.20
N THR A 6 -30.13 4.19 -30.38
CA THR A 6 -31.57 4.07 -30.74
C THR A 6 -32.25 2.92 -29.98
N ARG A 7 -31.50 1.82 -29.66
CA ARG A 7 -32.05 0.69 -28.87
C ARG A 7 -32.21 1.03 -27.39
N PHE A 8 -31.34 1.90 -26.85
CA PHE A 8 -31.45 2.32 -25.44
C PHE A 8 -32.71 3.18 -25.21
N PHE A 9 -33.03 4.05 -26.15
CA PHE A 9 -34.24 4.87 -26.07
C PHE A 9 -35.54 4.09 -26.27
N SER A 10 -35.52 2.94 -26.95
CA SER A 10 -36.69 2.09 -27.14
C SER A 10 -37.01 1.20 -25.93
N MET A 11 -36.10 1.05 -24.99
CA MET A 11 -36.28 0.30 -23.75
C MET A 11 -36.90 1.14 -22.62
N LEU A 12 -37.02 2.45 -22.78
CA LEU A 12 -37.74 3.27 -21.81
C LEU A 12 -39.20 2.84 -21.78
N PRO A 13 -39.76 2.42 -20.62
CA PRO A 13 -41.17 2.05 -20.53
C PRO A 13 -42.01 3.22 -21.03
N LYS A 14 -43.04 2.93 -21.86
CA LYS A 14 -43.99 3.93 -22.33
C LYS A 14 -44.54 4.69 -21.12
N LEU A 15 -43.90 5.83 -20.84
CA LEU A 15 -44.28 6.69 -19.73
C LEU A 15 -45.81 6.97 -19.84
N SER A 16 -46.50 6.62 -18.81
CA SER A 16 -47.95 6.87 -18.67
C SER A 16 -48.33 8.25 -19.21
N LYS A 17 -49.44 8.35 -19.91
CA LYS A 17 -49.96 9.59 -20.48
C LYS A 17 -50.26 10.67 -19.42
N SER A 18 -50.25 10.31 -18.11
CA SER A 18 -50.55 11.22 -17.01
C SER A 18 -49.42 12.25 -16.81
N ILE A 19 -49.78 13.52 -16.78
CA ILE A 19 -48.89 14.63 -16.46
C ILE A 19 -48.21 14.42 -15.08
N LYS A 20 -48.92 13.90 -14.10
CA LYS A 20 -48.42 13.60 -12.76
C LYS A 20 -47.22 12.64 -12.82
N THR A 21 -47.34 11.54 -13.57
CA THR A 21 -46.25 10.55 -13.71
C THR A 21 -45.01 11.16 -14.39
N LYS A 22 -45.19 12.01 -15.41
CA LYS A 22 -44.09 12.69 -16.09
C LYS A 22 -43.35 13.64 -15.13
N LEU A 23 -44.07 14.38 -14.30
CA LEU A 23 -43.48 15.28 -13.31
C LEU A 23 -42.71 14.51 -12.24
N VAL A 24 -43.25 13.40 -11.74
CA VAL A 24 -42.57 12.55 -10.76
C VAL A 24 -41.28 11.97 -11.34
N VAL A 25 -41.32 11.41 -12.55
CA VAL A 25 -40.13 10.86 -13.21
C VAL A 25 -39.10 11.95 -13.48
N LEU A 26 -39.50 13.11 -13.93
CA LEU A 26 -38.59 14.23 -14.17
C LEU A 26 -37.90 14.68 -12.87
N SER A 27 -38.66 14.80 -11.78
CA SER A 27 -38.08 15.19 -10.48
C SER A 27 -37.11 14.14 -9.94
N LEU A 28 -37.41 12.84 -10.13
CA LEU A 28 -36.48 11.75 -9.75
C LEU A 28 -35.19 11.80 -10.56
N ILE A 29 -35.24 12.07 -11.86
CA ILE A 29 -34.06 12.20 -12.70
C ILE A 29 -33.21 13.41 -12.28
N ILE A 30 -33.84 14.57 -12.08
CA ILE A 30 -33.16 15.79 -11.65
C ILE A 30 -32.47 15.60 -10.29
N LEU A 31 -33.05 14.80 -9.43
CA LEU A 31 -32.48 14.52 -8.10
C LEU A 31 -31.38 13.44 -8.14
N SER A 32 -31.60 12.37 -8.90
CA SER A 32 -30.70 11.22 -8.91
C SER A 32 -29.42 11.47 -9.73
N VAL A 33 -29.49 12.18 -10.84
CA VAL A 33 -28.31 12.42 -11.70
C VAL A 33 -27.20 13.20 -10.98
N PRO A 34 -27.46 14.35 -10.33
CA PRO A 34 -26.43 15.04 -9.59
C PRO A 34 -25.87 14.22 -8.41
N LEU A 35 -26.70 13.46 -7.74
CA LEU A 35 -26.30 12.64 -6.58
C LEU A 35 -25.36 11.51 -7.01
N LEU A 36 -25.64 10.85 -8.11
CA LEU A 36 -24.77 9.83 -8.69
C LEU A 36 -23.44 10.43 -9.18
N THR A 37 -23.49 11.58 -9.87
CA THR A 37 -22.26 12.22 -10.36
C THR A 37 -21.36 12.67 -9.21
N LEU A 38 -21.92 13.27 -8.15
CA LEU A 38 -21.18 13.64 -6.94
C LEU A 38 -20.62 12.41 -6.23
N GLY A 39 -21.39 11.32 -6.14
CA GLY A 39 -20.95 10.07 -5.54
C GLY A 39 -19.74 9.47 -6.26
N VAL A 40 -19.80 9.35 -7.58
CA VAL A 40 -18.69 8.83 -8.40
C VAL A 40 -17.46 9.75 -8.32
N PHE A 41 -17.67 11.06 -8.44
CA PHE A 41 -16.56 12.03 -8.35
C PHE A 41 -15.88 12.00 -6.98
N SER A 42 -16.68 11.96 -5.90
CA SER A 42 -16.16 11.89 -4.54
C SER A 42 -15.38 10.58 -4.30
N TYR A 43 -15.93 9.46 -4.75
CA TYR A 43 -15.26 8.15 -4.63
C TYR A 43 -13.89 8.13 -5.34
N THR A 44 -13.82 8.61 -6.58
CA THR A 44 -12.57 8.61 -7.35
C THR A 44 -11.51 9.52 -6.74
N ASN A 45 -11.90 10.69 -6.21
CA ASN A 45 -10.96 11.60 -5.56
C ASN A 45 -10.45 11.07 -4.22
N ILE A 46 -11.34 10.48 -3.41
CA ILE A 46 -10.96 9.87 -2.13
C ILE A 46 -10.01 8.69 -2.37
N SER A 47 -10.32 7.80 -3.31
CA SER A 47 -9.45 6.66 -3.64
C SER A 47 -8.04 7.09 -4.06
N LYS A 48 -7.92 8.10 -4.92
CA LYS A 48 -6.61 8.66 -5.33
C LYS A 48 -5.87 9.32 -4.16
N SER A 49 -6.59 10.02 -3.29
CA SER A 49 -5.98 10.66 -2.12
C SER A 49 -5.45 9.62 -1.13
N LEU A 50 -6.20 8.55 -0.88
CA LEU A 50 -5.77 7.44 -0.02
C LEU A 50 -4.55 6.72 -0.60
N GLU A 51 -4.53 6.45 -1.91
CA GLU A 51 -3.37 5.84 -2.57
C GLU A 51 -2.12 6.74 -2.46
N ASN A 52 -2.27 8.04 -2.68
CA ASN A 52 -1.15 8.98 -2.55
C ASN A 52 -0.65 9.10 -1.10
N LEU A 53 -1.56 9.10 -0.12
CA LEU A 53 -1.19 9.09 1.29
C LEU A 53 -0.43 7.81 1.66
N GLY A 54 -0.90 6.65 1.21
CA GLY A 54 -0.21 5.37 1.41
C GLY A 54 1.21 5.38 0.82
N LYS A 55 1.36 5.79 -0.45
CA LYS A 55 2.68 5.93 -1.09
C LYS A 55 3.60 6.89 -0.35
N THR A 56 3.07 8.02 0.11
CA THR A 56 3.86 9.01 0.86
C THR A 56 4.28 8.46 2.21
N ASN A 57 3.41 7.74 2.90
CA ASN A 57 3.72 7.10 4.17
C ASN A 57 4.85 6.08 4.02
N VAL A 58 4.74 5.15 3.06
CA VAL A 58 5.80 4.18 2.77
C VAL A 58 7.12 4.87 2.45
N LYS A 59 7.11 5.87 1.55
CA LYS A 59 8.31 6.62 1.19
C LYS A 59 8.97 7.29 2.39
N ASN A 60 8.19 7.92 3.26
CA ASN A 60 8.71 8.58 4.46
C ASN A 60 9.28 7.58 5.44
N SER A 61 8.62 6.43 5.60
CA SER A 61 9.08 5.35 6.49
C SER A 61 10.41 4.77 6.03
N VAL A 62 10.57 4.52 4.73
CA VAL A 62 11.85 4.07 4.15
C VAL A 62 12.92 5.13 4.36
N LYS A 63 12.62 6.40 4.13
CA LYS A 63 13.58 7.49 4.32
C LYS A 63 14.04 7.59 5.78
N LEU A 64 13.13 7.54 6.73
CA LEU A 64 13.45 7.55 8.16
C LEU A 64 14.32 6.34 8.56
N THR A 65 14.04 5.17 7.99
CA THR A 65 14.87 3.98 8.23
C THR A 65 16.28 4.15 7.70
N ILE A 66 16.44 4.75 6.51
CA ILE A 66 17.76 5.03 5.93
C ILE A 66 18.52 6.04 6.82
N GLU A 67 17.87 7.12 7.23
CA GLU A 67 18.48 8.11 8.15
C GLU A 67 18.92 7.48 9.47
N LEU A 68 18.13 6.55 10.03
CA LEU A 68 18.51 5.80 11.20
C LEU A 68 19.72 4.90 10.95
N ILE A 69 19.78 4.21 9.81
CA ILE A 69 20.92 3.37 9.44
C ILE A 69 22.21 4.21 9.34
N GLU A 70 22.14 5.38 8.70
CA GLU A 70 23.27 6.31 8.55
C GLU A 70 23.75 6.79 9.92
N GLU A 71 22.83 7.16 10.83
CA GLU A 71 23.18 7.56 12.19
C GLU A 71 23.82 6.42 12.98
N MET A 72 23.28 5.20 12.89
CA MET A 72 23.85 4.03 13.55
C MET A 72 25.24 3.68 13.01
N GLN A 73 25.44 3.81 11.71
CA GLN A 73 26.73 3.60 11.07
C GLN A 73 27.77 4.61 11.57
N GLU A 74 27.41 5.89 11.68
CA GLU A 74 28.30 6.91 12.26
C GLU A 74 28.72 6.56 13.69
N GLN A 75 27.80 6.08 14.53
CA GLN A 75 28.13 5.67 15.88
C GLN A 75 29.06 4.45 15.94
N VAL A 76 28.93 3.53 14.98
CA VAL A 76 29.85 2.39 14.85
C VAL A 76 31.24 2.86 14.41
N GLU A 77 31.35 3.77 13.43
CA GLU A 77 32.61 4.33 12.95
C GLU A 77 33.36 5.12 14.04
N LEU A 78 32.61 5.80 14.90
CA LEU A 78 33.16 6.50 16.08
C LEU A 78 33.53 5.55 17.24
N GLY A 79 33.24 4.26 17.12
CA GLY A 79 33.52 3.26 18.16
C GLY A 79 32.61 3.37 19.40
N ILE A 80 31.47 4.06 19.28
CA ILE A 80 30.53 4.26 20.39
C ILE A 80 29.73 2.97 20.66
N ILE A 81 29.26 2.31 19.58
CA ILE A 81 28.53 1.04 19.67
C ILE A 81 29.12 -0.01 18.72
N PRO A 82 29.04 -1.31 19.05
CA PRO A 82 29.41 -2.38 18.14
C PRO A 82 28.43 -2.46 16.95
N LEU A 83 28.94 -2.86 15.76
CA LEU A 83 28.11 -3.05 14.55
C LEU A 83 26.88 -3.93 14.81
N GLN A 84 27.05 -5.05 15.50
CA GLN A 84 25.95 -5.97 15.81
C GLN A 84 24.84 -5.31 16.63
N THR A 85 25.19 -4.41 17.54
CA THR A 85 24.23 -3.64 18.34
C THR A 85 23.47 -2.64 17.46
N ALA A 86 24.19 -1.94 16.57
CA ALA A 86 23.61 -1.00 15.62
C ALA A 86 22.58 -1.70 14.69
N GLU A 87 22.96 -2.84 14.13
CA GLU A 87 22.05 -3.64 13.28
C GLU A 87 20.79 -4.08 14.03
N GLU A 88 20.94 -4.56 15.26
CA GLU A 88 19.78 -4.99 16.05
C GLU A 88 18.88 -3.80 16.43
N MET A 89 19.42 -2.62 16.71
CA MET A 89 18.62 -1.41 16.97
C MET A 89 17.80 -1.01 15.77
N VAL A 90 18.35 -1.07 14.55
CA VAL A 90 17.59 -0.81 13.30
C VAL A 90 16.48 -1.85 13.13
N LYS A 91 16.79 -3.14 13.31
CA LYS A 91 15.81 -4.23 13.18
C LYS A 91 14.67 -4.08 14.17
N GLN A 92 14.97 -3.74 15.44
CA GLN A 92 13.96 -3.48 16.46
C GLN A 92 13.08 -2.29 16.12
N PHE A 93 13.67 -1.23 15.56
CA PHE A 93 12.92 -0.04 15.14
C PHE A 93 11.89 -0.36 14.07
N ILE A 94 12.24 -1.15 13.04
CA ILE A 94 11.35 -1.43 11.90
C ILE A 94 10.40 -2.59 12.12
N LEU A 95 10.77 -3.58 12.96
CA LEU A 95 10.06 -4.87 13.09
C LEU A 95 9.71 -5.26 14.52
N GLY A 96 10.25 -4.56 15.54
CA GLY A 96 10.10 -4.94 16.92
C GLY A 96 11.13 -5.96 17.41
N GLU A 97 10.96 -6.45 18.63
CA GLU A 97 11.90 -7.35 19.29
C GLU A 97 11.90 -8.76 18.67
N LYS A 98 13.05 -9.43 18.78
CA LYS A 98 13.20 -10.80 18.30
C LYS A 98 12.69 -11.78 19.34
N ASN A 99 11.76 -12.63 18.95
CA ASN A 99 11.21 -13.71 19.75
C ASN A 99 12.19 -14.89 19.87
N ALA A 100 11.91 -15.79 20.80
CA ALA A 100 12.72 -17.00 21.03
C ALA A 100 12.70 -17.98 19.83
N ASP A 101 11.68 -17.94 18.99
CA ASP A 101 11.54 -18.75 17.77
C ASP A 101 12.23 -18.13 16.54
N GLY A 102 12.86 -16.95 16.69
CA GLY A 102 13.55 -16.22 15.65
C GLY A 102 12.69 -15.25 14.85
N SER A 103 11.38 -15.26 15.04
CA SER A 103 10.47 -14.26 14.47
C SER A 103 10.60 -12.89 15.18
N ARG A 104 9.98 -11.84 14.60
CA ARG A 104 9.86 -10.54 15.25
C ARG A 104 8.43 -10.31 15.70
N ASP A 105 8.25 -9.59 16.80
CA ASP A 105 6.93 -9.38 17.42
C ASP A 105 6.05 -8.35 16.67
N MET A 106 6.59 -7.69 15.66
CA MET A 106 5.91 -6.70 14.83
C MET A 106 5.39 -5.48 15.61
N SER A 107 5.88 -5.25 16.83
CA SER A 107 5.56 -4.08 17.64
C SER A 107 6.34 -2.84 17.19
N ASN A 108 6.58 -2.73 15.89
CA ASN A 108 7.40 -1.70 15.28
C ASN A 108 6.79 -0.30 15.43
N GLN A 109 7.64 0.71 15.35
CA GLN A 109 7.22 2.11 15.37
C GLN A 109 6.82 2.64 13.97
N VAL A 110 6.98 1.81 12.94
CA VAL A 110 6.68 2.15 11.55
C VAL A 110 5.30 1.64 11.19
N ASP A 111 4.30 2.52 11.25
CA ASP A 111 2.91 2.18 10.88
C ASP A 111 2.73 2.20 9.37
N LEU A 112 2.65 1.03 8.78
CA LEU A 112 2.34 0.81 7.35
C LEU A 112 0.95 0.18 7.15
N GLY A 113 0.10 0.19 8.18
CA GLY A 113 -1.21 -0.44 8.19
C GLY A 113 -1.16 -1.88 8.70
N GLU A 114 -2.32 -2.52 8.77
CA GLU A 114 -2.52 -3.81 9.46
C GLU A 114 -1.59 -4.95 8.98
N TYR A 115 -1.21 -4.94 7.69
CA TYR A 115 -0.40 -6.00 7.08
C TYR A 115 0.91 -5.50 6.50
N GLY A 116 1.21 -4.20 6.65
CA GLY A 116 2.41 -3.59 6.08
C GLY A 116 3.59 -3.70 7.03
N TYR A 117 4.77 -4.05 6.50
CA TYR A 117 6.02 -4.02 7.24
C TYR A 117 7.19 -3.67 6.32
N LEU A 118 8.28 -3.17 6.91
CA LEU A 118 9.55 -3.00 6.22
C LEU A 118 10.38 -4.26 6.36
N TYR A 119 11.19 -4.54 5.35
CA TYR A 119 12.20 -5.58 5.40
C TYR A 119 13.48 -5.08 4.70
N ILE A 120 14.60 -5.70 5.04
CA ILE A 120 15.91 -5.38 4.46
C ILE A 120 16.51 -6.68 3.94
N PHE A 121 16.98 -6.66 2.70
CA PHE A 121 17.79 -7.74 2.13
C PHE A 121 19.01 -7.17 1.43
N ASP A 122 20.06 -7.99 1.32
CA ASP A 122 21.30 -7.60 0.64
C ASP A 122 21.24 -7.90 -0.88
N GLN A 123 22.32 -7.56 -1.59
CA GLN A 123 22.43 -7.79 -3.03
C GLN A 123 22.48 -9.27 -3.42
N ASP A 124 22.79 -10.15 -2.48
CA ASP A 124 22.79 -11.60 -2.67
C ASP A 124 21.42 -12.22 -2.35
N GLY A 125 20.43 -11.41 -1.95
CA GLY A 125 19.07 -11.83 -1.63
C GLY A 125 18.89 -12.39 -0.22
N ASN A 126 19.85 -12.20 0.70
CA ASN A 126 19.69 -12.62 2.08
C ASN A 126 18.83 -11.62 2.85
N PHE A 127 17.83 -12.10 3.58
CA PHE A 127 17.01 -11.28 4.45
C PHE A 127 17.80 -10.88 5.71
N ILE A 128 18.25 -9.63 5.73
CA ILE A 128 18.95 -9.03 6.88
C ILE A 128 17.98 -8.68 8.00
N ALA A 129 16.79 -8.20 7.62
CA ALA A 129 15.68 -7.94 8.54
C ALA A 129 14.37 -8.37 7.88
N HIS A 130 13.64 -9.27 8.49
CA HIS A 130 12.34 -9.75 8.02
C HIS A 130 11.56 -10.34 9.21
N PRO A 131 10.23 -10.19 9.28
CA PRO A 131 9.44 -10.69 10.42
C PRO A 131 9.60 -12.17 10.69
N PHE A 132 9.75 -12.99 9.64
CA PHE A 132 9.73 -14.46 9.73
C PHE A 132 10.88 -15.15 8.99
N LEU A 133 11.60 -14.44 8.11
CA LEU A 133 12.59 -15.02 7.20
C LEU A 133 13.99 -14.46 7.41
N GLU A 134 14.22 -13.77 8.54
CA GLU A 134 15.53 -13.21 8.86
C GLU A 134 16.62 -14.29 8.86
N GLY A 135 17.69 -14.06 8.10
CA GLY A 135 18.80 -14.99 7.94
C GLY A 135 18.59 -16.08 6.89
N THR A 136 17.46 -16.08 6.16
CA THR A 136 17.24 -16.95 4.99
C THR A 136 17.51 -16.19 3.69
N ASN A 137 17.60 -16.91 2.57
CA ASN A 137 17.80 -16.30 1.25
C ASN A 137 16.50 -16.38 0.44
N VAL A 138 16.18 -15.32 -0.30
CA VAL A 138 14.96 -15.24 -1.12
C VAL A 138 14.92 -16.33 -2.20
N TYR A 139 16.08 -16.73 -2.73
CA TYR A 139 16.20 -17.76 -3.77
C TYR A 139 16.00 -19.18 -3.23
N ASP A 140 16.13 -19.39 -1.92
CA ASP A 140 15.82 -20.68 -1.27
C ASP A 140 14.32 -20.86 -1.05
N ASN A 141 13.55 -19.77 -1.16
CA ASN A 141 12.11 -19.78 -1.05
C ASN A 141 11.51 -20.10 -2.44
N ASN A 142 10.76 -21.19 -2.56
CA ASN A 142 10.11 -21.60 -3.82
C ASN A 142 8.96 -20.67 -4.24
N ASN A 143 8.93 -19.43 -3.77
CA ASN A 143 7.95 -18.42 -4.15
C ASN A 143 8.48 -17.57 -5.31
N GLU A 144 8.03 -17.91 -6.53
CA GLU A 144 8.42 -17.18 -7.75
C GLU A 144 8.08 -15.69 -7.73
N GLU A 145 7.08 -15.26 -6.97
CA GLU A 145 6.69 -13.85 -6.85
C GLU A 145 7.71 -13.07 -6.01
N ASP A 146 8.14 -13.64 -4.87
CA ASP A 146 9.16 -13.03 -4.02
C ASP A 146 10.50 -12.93 -4.75
N ILE A 147 10.88 -13.97 -5.49
CA ILE A 147 12.09 -13.98 -6.32
C ILE A 147 12.05 -12.87 -7.37
N ARG A 148 10.96 -12.77 -8.15
CA ARG A 148 10.81 -11.70 -9.16
C ARG A 148 10.84 -10.31 -8.55
N ASN A 149 10.21 -10.13 -7.40
CA ASN A 149 10.21 -8.84 -6.70
C ASN A 149 11.61 -8.48 -6.23
N ALA A 150 12.35 -9.40 -5.64
CA ALA A 150 13.74 -9.19 -5.21
C ALA A 150 14.65 -8.86 -6.41
N GLU A 151 14.59 -9.62 -7.51
CA GLU A 151 15.37 -9.36 -8.73
C GLU A 151 15.09 -7.97 -9.31
N SER A 152 13.83 -7.53 -9.30
CA SER A 152 13.48 -6.19 -9.80
C SER A 152 14.06 -5.05 -8.97
N LEU A 153 14.32 -5.27 -7.69
CA LEU A 153 14.89 -4.28 -6.76
C LEU A 153 16.43 -4.30 -6.77
N ILE A 154 17.03 -5.48 -6.96
CA ILE A 154 18.51 -5.63 -7.02
C ILE A 154 19.09 -5.03 -8.31
N GLN A 155 18.29 -4.96 -9.39
CA GLN A 155 18.73 -4.40 -10.69
C GLN A 155 18.60 -2.87 -10.79
N LEU A 156 18.12 -2.18 -9.76
CA LEU A 156 18.01 -0.72 -9.69
C LEU A 156 19.30 -0.09 -9.16
#